data_381204d38ce40165f16718894b21fb28
#
_entry.id   381204d38ce40165f16718894b21fb28
#
_cell.length_a   1.000
_cell.length_b   1.000
_cell.length_c   1.000
_cell.angle_alpha   90.00
_cell.angle_beta   90.00
_cell.angle_gamma   90.00
#
_symmetry.space_group_name_H-M   'P 1'
#
loop_
_entity.id
_entity.type
_entity.pdbx_description
1 polymer ?
#
loop_
_entity_poly.entity_id
_entity_poly.type
_entity_poly.pdbx_seq_one_letter_code
_entity_poly.pdbx_strand_id
1 'polypeptide(L)'
;METSAFSKPVLGIETSCDETGVALLRWQPEAPGAGLLAHVLYSQITLHADYGGVVPELASRDHVRKLLPLVREALAQAGLTPAQLGGVAYTAGPGLVGALLVGAATGRALAWALGVPAIGVHHMEGHLLAPLLEDDPPTPPFVALLVSGGHSLLVEVADIGRYRILGDTLDDAAGEAFDKTAKLMGLPYPGGPALARLAEQGRPGVFRFARPMTDRPGLDFSFSGLKTQVLLAWQSSAQDEQTRADIARAFEEAIVDTLVIKCRRALQATGATRLVIAGGVGANRRLRAALADAGAREGFRTHFPRPAFCTDNGAMIALAGAMRLAHGQHQGEAVAVFPRWDLETLPPP
;
A
#
# COMPACT_ATOMS: atom_id res chain seq x y z
N MET A 1 -15.26 -30.40 -1.44
CA MET A 1 -16.24 -29.31 -1.66
C MET A 1 -15.83 -28.63 -2.97
N GLU A 2 -16.69 -28.80 -4.00
CA GLU A 2 -16.43 -28.13 -5.29
C GLU A 2 -16.45 -26.62 -5.06
N THR A 3 -15.30 -25.99 -5.21
CA THR A 3 -15.21 -24.54 -5.33
C THR A 3 -15.95 -24.16 -6.62
N SER A 4 -17.21 -23.78 -6.49
CA SER A 4 -17.95 -23.13 -7.59
C SER A 4 -17.08 -21.99 -8.06
N ALA A 5 -16.40 -22.19 -9.18
CA ALA A 5 -15.48 -21.22 -9.72
C ALA A 5 -16.26 -19.95 -9.99
N PHE A 6 -15.97 -18.88 -9.25
CA PHE A 6 -16.46 -17.53 -9.54
C PHE A 6 -15.81 -17.12 -10.86
N SER A 7 -16.41 -17.58 -11.96
CA SER A 7 -15.79 -17.60 -13.30
C SER A 7 -15.87 -16.24 -14.01
N LYS A 8 -16.74 -15.35 -13.52
CA LYS A 8 -16.93 -14.02 -14.12
C LYS A 8 -15.95 -12.99 -13.52
N PRO A 9 -15.53 -12.00 -14.31
CA PRO A 9 -14.65 -10.94 -13.81
C PRO A 9 -15.28 -10.11 -12.69
N VAL A 10 -14.46 -9.72 -11.72
CA VAL A 10 -14.80 -8.77 -10.65
C VAL A 10 -14.22 -7.42 -10.99
N LEU A 11 -15.03 -6.37 -10.86
CA LEU A 11 -14.60 -4.98 -10.91
C LEU A 11 -14.07 -4.58 -9.54
N GLY A 12 -12.80 -4.16 -9.45
CA GLY A 12 -12.19 -3.58 -8.24
C GLY A 12 -12.11 -2.07 -8.35
N ILE A 13 -12.52 -1.38 -7.30
CA ILE A 13 -12.53 0.08 -7.19
C ILE A 13 -11.74 0.51 -5.97
N GLU A 14 -10.68 1.32 -6.18
CA GLU A 14 -9.88 1.94 -5.14
C GLU A 14 -10.06 3.46 -5.18
N THR A 15 -10.48 4.05 -4.06
CA THR A 15 -10.66 5.50 -3.89
C THR A 15 -10.36 5.96 -2.46
N SER A 16 -9.54 5.25 -1.69
CA SER A 16 -9.38 5.55 -0.26
C SER A 16 -8.63 6.84 0.06
N CYS A 17 -7.80 7.35 -0.88
CA CYS A 17 -6.97 8.54 -0.66
C CYS A 17 -6.95 9.45 -1.89
N ASP A 18 -5.86 9.50 -2.64
CA ASP A 18 -5.65 10.41 -3.79
C ASP A 18 -5.37 9.67 -5.11
N GLU A 19 -5.47 8.35 -5.12
CA GLU A 19 -5.50 7.54 -6.33
C GLU A 19 -6.91 7.04 -6.64
N THR A 20 -7.34 7.18 -7.89
CA THR A 20 -8.54 6.50 -8.39
C THR A 20 -8.10 5.30 -9.18
N GLY A 21 -8.23 4.11 -8.61
CA GLY A 21 -7.83 2.84 -9.22
C GLY A 21 -9.03 2.01 -9.64
N VAL A 22 -8.98 1.45 -10.86
CA VAL A 22 -9.98 0.51 -11.35
C VAL A 22 -9.28 -0.68 -11.99
N ALA A 23 -9.75 -1.89 -11.69
CA ALA A 23 -9.24 -3.09 -12.33
C ALA A 23 -10.35 -4.11 -12.57
N LEU A 24 -10.09 -5.01 -13.49
CA LEU A 24 -10.92 -6.18 -13.78
C LEU A 24 -10.08 -7.43 -13.57
N LEU A 25 -10.56 -8.32 -12.72
CA LEU A 25 -9.85 -9.55 -12.39
C LEU A 25 -10.81 -10.74 -12.41
N ARG A 26 -10.39 -11.80 -13.08
CA ARG A 26 -11.04 -13.12 -13.03
C ARG A 26 -10.32 -13.97 -11.99
N TRP A 27 -11.03 -14.43 -10.98
CA TRP A 27 -10.42 -15.23 -9.92
C TRP A 27 -9.85 -16.55 -10.48
N GLN A 28 -8.57 -16.77 -10.23
CA GLN A 28 -7.84 -18.00 -10.57
C GLN A 28 -7.00 -18.38 -9.34
N PRO A 29 -7.45 -19.36 -8.52
CA PRO A 29 -6.76 -19.69 -7.26
C PRO A 29 -5.29 -20.07 -7.44
N GLU A 30 -4.99 -20.85 -8.50
CA GLU A 30 -3.64 -21.37 -8.76
C GLU A 30 -2.68 -20.31 -9.33
N ALA A 31 -3.21 -19.27 -9.96
CA ALA A 31 -2.43 -18.21 -10.60
C ALA A 31 -3.19 -16.87 -10.56
N PRO A 32 -3.35 -16.23 -9.39
CA PRO A 32 -4.19 -15.05 -9.24
C PRO A 32 -3.80 -13.89 -10.18
N GLY A 33 -2.50 -13.70 -10.42
CA GLY A 33 -1.98 -12.67 -11.32
C GLY A 33 -2.37 -12.87 -12.78
N ALA A 34 -2.50 -14.11 -13.24
CA ALA A 34 -2.93 -14.42 -14.61
C ALA A 34 -4.39 -14.04 -14.87
N GLY A 35 -5.17 -13.85 -13.83
CA GLY A 35 -6.56 -13.41 -13.92
C GLY A 35 -6.76 -11.92 -14.09
N LEU A 36 -5.72 -11.09 -14.00
CA LEU A 36 -5.81 -9.64 -14.18
C LEU A 36 -6.04 -9.29 -15.66
N LEU A 37 -7.22 -8.75 -15.97
CA LEU A 37 -7.65 -8.45 -17.34
C LEU A 37 -7.42 -7.00 -17.75
N ALA A 38 -7.54 -6.08 -16.78
CA ALA A 38 -7.29 -4.64 -16.98
C ALA A 38 -6.92 -4.00 -15.65
N HIS A 39 -6.06 -2.97 -15.72
CA HIS A 39 -5.67 -2.15 -14.59
C HIS A 39 -5.47 -0.72 -15.05
N VAL A 40 -6.27 0.19 -14.53
CA VAL A 40 -6.25 1.61 -14.86
C VAL A 40 -6.11 2.42 -13.56
N LEU A 41 -5.22 3.38 -13.58
CA LEU A 41 -4.92 4.22 -12.43
C LEU A 41 -4.86 5.69 -12.84
N TYR A 42 -5.50 6.54 -12.07
CA TYR A 42 -5.38 7.99 -12.14
C TYR A 42 -4.91 8.53 -10.79
N SER A 43 -3.80 9.26 -10.77
CA SER A 43 -3.28 9.88 -9.57
C SER A 43 -3.59 11.37 -9.52
N GLN A 44 -3.99 11.84 -8.36
CA GLN A 44 -4.32 13.24 -8.08
C GLN A 44 -3.11 14.03 -7.57
N ILE A 45 -1.88 13.49 -7.65
CA ILE A 45 -0.65 14.15 -7.17
C ILE A 45 -0.57 15.59 -7.67
N THR A 46 -0.85 15.84 -8.96
CA THR A 46 -0.79 17.19 -9.53
C THR A 46 -1.81 18.13 -8.89
N LEU A 47 -3.01 17.63 -8.56
CA LEU A 47 -4.06 18.40 -7.90
C LEU A 47 -3.64 18.83 -6.47
N HIS A 48 -2.91 17.96 -5.77
CA HIS A 48 -2.51 18.17 -4.38
C HIS A 48 -1.13 18.84 -4.21
N ALA A 49 -0.35 18.93 -5.28
CA ALA A 49 1.02 19.46 -5.23
C ALA A 49 1.09 20.89 -4.67
N ASP A 50 0.16 21.77 -5.08
CA ASP A 50 0.11 23.17 -4.62
C ASP A 50 -0.19 23.32 -3.12
N TYR A 51 -0.80 22.28 -2.52
CA TYR A 51 -1.13 22.24 -1.09
C TYR A 51 -0.06 21.55 -0.26
N GLY A 52 0.88 20.87 -0.92
CA GLY A 52 1.96 20.11 -0.28
C GLY A 52 1.48 18.87 0.49
N GLY A 53 0.36 18.28 0.08
CA GLY A 53 -0.23 17.08 0.64
C GLY A 53 -1.71 16.96 0.29
N VAL A 54 -2.31 15.80 0.56
CA VAL A 54 -3.69 15.49 0.19
C VAL A 54 -4.69 16.39 0.90
N VAL A 55 -5.62 16.98 0.13
CA VAL A 55 -6.78 17.73 0.63
C VAL A 55 -8.02 16.86 0.47
N PRO A 56 -8.62 16.33 1.55
CA PRO A 56 -9.66 15.29 1.49
C PRO A 56 -10.88 15.67 0.65
N GLU A 57 -11.31 16.92 0.70
CA GLU A 57 -12.48 17.37 -0.06
C GLU A 57 -12.19 17.45 -1.56
N LEU A 58 -11.00 17.90 -1.95
CA LEU A 58 -10.59 17.90 -3.35
C LEU A 58 -10.48 16.48 -3.89
N ALA A 59 -9.89 15.57 -3.09
CA ALA A 59 -9.77 14.17 -3.46
C ALA A 59 -11.15 13.56 -3.74
N SER A 60 -12.10 13.73 -2.82
CA SER A 60 -13.47 13.21 -2.99
C SER A 60 -14.16 13.72 -4.26
N ARG A 61 -14.05 15.02 -4.54
CA ARG A 61 -14.65 15.65 -5.72
C ARG A 61 -14.03 15.15 -7.03
N ASP A 62 -12.74 14.91 -7.02
CA ASP A 62 -12.06 14.43 -8.23
C ASP A 62 -12.35 12.95 -8.48
N HIS A 63 -12.45 12.11 -7.45
CA HIS A 63 -12.93 10.74 -7.58
C HIS A 63 -14.29 10.66 -8.27
N VAL A 64 -15.25 11.54 -7.93
CA VAL A 64 -16.56 11.60 -8.58
C VAL A 64 -16.43 11.82 -10.10
N ARG A 65 -15.48 12.64 -10.52
CA ARG A 65 -15.25 12.97 -11.94
C ARG A 65 -14.55 11.85 -12.69
N LYS A 66 -13.62 11.13 -12.01
CA LYS A 66 -12.69 10.20 -12.66
C LYS A 66 -13.18 8.76 -12.67
N LEU A 67 -13.92 8.33 -11.65
CA LEU A 67 -14.22 6.91 -11.44
C LEU A 67 -14.98 6.28 -12.62
N LEU A 68 -16.09 6.84 -13.08
CA LEU A 68 -16.85 6.25 -14.18
C LEU A 68 -16.11 6.24 -15.53
N PRO A 69 -15.36 7.29 -15.91
CA PRO A 69 -14.45 7.24 -17.06
C PRO A 69 -13.45 6.08 -16.97
N LEU A 70 -12.81 5.88 -15.80
CA LEU A 70 -11.84 4.79 -15.61
C LEU A 70 -12.50 3.41 -15.65
N VAL A 71 -13.73 3.26 -15.13
CA VAL A 71 -14.50 2.00 -15.28
C VAL A 71 -14.74 1.67 -16.76
N ARG A 72 -15.12 2.66 -17.57
CA ARG A 72 -15.32 2.47 -19.02
C ARG A 72 -14.02 2.11 -19.72
N GLU A 73 -12.93 2.75 -19.33
CA GLU A 73 -11.60 2.48 -19.89
C GLU A 73 -11.14 1.04 -19.54
N ALA A 74 -11.28 0.61 -18.30
CA ALA A 74 -10.93 -0.75 -17.86
C ALA A 74 -11.76 -1.81 -18.63
N LEU A 75 -13.06 -1.59 -18.79
CA LEU A 75 -13.92 -2.47 -19.58
C LEU A 75 -13.48 -2.55 -21.04
N ALA A 76 -13.15 -1.39 -21.65
CA ALA A 76 -12.69 -1.33 -23.04
C ALA A 76 -11.34 -2.05 -23.21
N GLN A 77 -10.39 -1.86 -22.28
CA GLN A 77 -9.09 -2.57 -22.29
C GLN A 77 -9.27 -4.09 -22.21
N ALA A 78 -10.21 -4.56 -21.39
CA ALA A 78 -10.49 -5.99 -21.23
C ALA A 78 -11.38 -6.56 -22.36
N GLY A 79 -11.93 -5.73 -23.24
CA GLY A 79 -12.89 -6.17 -24.26
C GLY A 79 -14.21 -6.68 -23.66
N LEU A 80 -14.62 -6.14 -22.50
CA LEU A 80 -15.80 -6.58 -21.76
C LEU A 80 -16.90 -5.52 -21.76
N THR A 81 -18.14 -6.00 -21.65
CA THR A 81 -19.31 -5.18 -21.34
C THR A 81 -19.66 -5.25 -19.86
N PRO A 82 -20.37 -4.26 -19.28
CA PRO A 82 -20.82 -4.33 -17.89
C PRO A 82 -21.62 -5.60 -17.53
N ALA A 83 -22.43 -6.10 -18.47
CA ALA A 83 -23.26 -7.32 -18.27
C ALA A 83 -22.44 -8.62 -18.07
N GLN A 84 -21.14 -8.59 -18.39
CA GLN A 84 -20.25 -9.75 -18.22
C GLN A 84 -19.57 -9.76 -16.84
N LEU A 85 -19.74 -8.73 -16.04
CA LEU A 85 -19.24 -8.69 -14.67
C LEU A 85 -19.97 -9.68 -13.78
N GLY A 86 -19.25 -10.29 -12.85
CA GLY A 86 -19.78 -11.22 -11.85
C GLY A 86 -19.90 -10.62 -10.47
N GLY A 87 -19.23 -9.49 -10.20
CA GLY A 87 -19.24 -8.83 -8.90
C GLY A 87 -18.51 -7.51 -8.93
N VAL A 88 -18.70 -6.73 -7.88
CA VAL A 88 -18.01 -5.45 -7.66
C VAL A 88 -17.38 -5.45 -6.27
N ALA A 89 -16.08 -5.21 -6.23
CA ALA A 89 -15.33 -4.95 -5.01
C ALA A 89 -14.96 -3.46 -4.93
N TYR A 90 -15.03 -2.88 -3.76
CA TYR A 90 -14.64 -1.49 -3.54
C TYR A 90 -13.94 -1.35 -2.19
N THR A 91 -13.04 -0.41 -2.07
CA THR A 91 -12.41 -0.11 -0.79
C THR A 91 -13.43 0.49 0.17
N ALA A 92 -13.73 -0.23 1.25
CA ALA A 92 -14.64 0.22 2.28
C ALA A 92 -13.92 0.91 3.45
N GLY A 93 -12.61 0.77 3.56
CA GLY A 93 -11.77 1.37 4.60
C GLY A 93 -10.48 0.56 4.85
N PRO A 94 -9.57 1.10 5.68
CA PRO A 94 -9.55 2.49 6.16
C PRO A 94 -9.23 3.50 5.06
N GLY A 95 -9.48 4.81 5.32
CA GLY A 95 -9.19 5.88 4.36
C GLY A 95 -9.99 7.16 4.63
N LEU A 96 -9.90 8.11 3.69
CA LEU A 96 -10.63 9.37 3.76
C LEU A 96 -12.11 9.12 3.52
N VAL A 97 -12.96 9.47 4.50
CA VAL A 97 -14.40 9.12 4.50
C VAL A 97 -15.13 9.55 3.22
N GLY A 98 -14.89 10.78 2.74
CA GLY A 98 -15.54 11.29 1.51
C GLY A 98 -15.08 10.54 0.27
N ALA A 99 -13.80 10.21 0.18
CA ALA A 99 -13.21 9.45 -0.92
C ALA A 99 -13.73 8.00 -0.94
N LEU A 100 -13.74 7.32 0.23
CA LEU A 100 -14.33 5.98 0.40
C LEU A 100 -15.79 5.94 -0.03
N LEU A 101 -16.59 6.95 0.36
CA LEU A 101 -18.02 7.02 0.00
C LEU A 101 -18.24 7.10 -1.51
N VAL A 102 -17.37 7.76 -2.26
CA VAL A 102 -17.48 7.82 -3.73
C VAL A 102 -17.33 6.42 -4.35
N GLY A 103 -16.28 5.69 -3.97
CA GLY A 103 -16.05 4.31 -4.45
C GLY A 103 -17.17 3.36 -4.03
N ALA A 104 -17.54 3.41 -2.74
CA ALA A 104 -18.58 2.55 -2.19
C ALA A 104 -19.95 2.81 -2.83
N ALA A 105 -20.40 4.07 -2.93
CA ALA A 105 -21.68 4.40 -3.52
C ALA A 105 -21.74 4.03 -5.02
N THR A 106 -20.69 4.33 -5.78
CA THR A 106 -20.61 3.99 -7.19
C THR A 106 -20.55 2.48 -7.39
N GLY A 107 -19.71 1.77 -6.65
CA GLY A 107 -19.59 0.31 -6.74
C GLY A 107 -20.88 -0.41 -6.40
N ARG A 108 -21.55 0.03 -5.34
CA ARG A 108 -22.85 -0.51 -4.94
C ARG A 108 -23.95 -0.23 -5.98
N ALA A 109 -24.01 1.00 -6.49
CA ALA A 109 -24.98 1.35 -7.54
C ALA A 109 -24.78 0.51 -8.81
N LEU A 110 -23.53 0.30 -9.24
CA LEU A 110 -23.21 -0.56 -10.37
C LEU A 110 -23.62 -2.02 -10.10
N ALA A 111 -23.28 -2.56 -8.94
CA ALA A 111 -23.62 -3.94 -8.57
C ALA A 111 -25.15 -4.13 -8.56
N TRP A 112 -25.88 -3.20 -7.97
CA TRP A 112 -27.36 -3.23 -7.95
C TRP A 112 -27.95 -3.18 -9.36
N ALA A 113 -27.48 -2.26 -10.20
CA ALA A 113 -27.97 -2.11 -11.59
C ALA A 113 -27.68 -3.33 -12.46
N LEU A 114 -26.61 -4.06 -12.16
CA LEU A 114 -26.19 -5.27 -12.90
C LEU A 114 -26.75 -6.56 -12.29
N GLY A 115 -27.39 -6.50 -11.14
CA GLY A 115 -27.87 -7.70 -10.42
C GLY A 115 -26.74 -8.63 -9.94
N VAL A 116 -25.57 -8.08 -9.60
CA VAL A 116 -24.40 -8.86 -9.14
C VAL A 116 -24.05 -8.51 -7.69
N PRO A 117 -23.38 -9.43 -6.94
CA PRO A 117 -22.96 -9.14 -5.58
C PRO A 117 -21.93 -8.03 -5.51
N ALA A 118 -21.93 -7.30 -4.38
CA ALA A 118 -20.91 -6.32 -4.05
C ALA A 118 -20.23 -6.66 -2.72
N ILE A 119 -18.94 -6.32 -2.59
CA ILE A 119 -18.19 -6.49 -1.36
C ILE A 119 -17.29 -5.29 -1.09
N GLY A 120 -17.32 -4.82 0.18
CA GLY A 120 -16.35 -3.86 0.70
C GLY A 120 -15.07 -4.57 1.14
N VAL A 121 -13.95 -4.11 0.63
CA VAL A 121 -12.62 -4.65 0.89
C VAL A 121 -11.88 -3.76 1.87
N HIS A 122 -11.11 -4.37 2.76
CA HIS A 122 -10.19 -3.66 3.62
C HIS A 122 -8.96 -3.23 2.82
N HIS A 123 -8.65 -1.94 2.80
CA HIS A 123 -7.55 -1.36 2.01
C HIS A 123 -6.20 -2.03 2.30
N MET A 124 -5.88 -2.24 3.59
CA MET A 124 -4.63 -2.87 3.98
C MET A 124 -4.57 -4.35 3.61
N GLU A 125 -5.70 -5.06 3.59
CA GLU A 125 -5.75 -6.42 3.04
C GLU A 125 -5.44 -6.43 1.54
N GLY A 126 -5.94 -5.45 0.79
CA GLY A 126 -5.56 -5.28 -0.61
C GLY A 126 -4.04 -5.20 -0.78
N HIS A 127 -3.38 -4.36 0.00
CA HIS A 127 -1.91 -4.26 -0.02
C HIS A 127 -1.21 -5.56 0.40
N LEU A 128 -1.68 -6.24 1.45
CA LEU A 128 -1.11 -7.53 1.90
C LEU A 128 -1.16 -8.59 0.79
N LEU A 129 -2.23 -8.58 0.01
CA LEU A 129 -2.48 -9.56 -1.04
C LEU A 129 -1.95 -9.14 -2.42
N ALA A 130 -1.57 -7.87 -2.62
CA ALA A 130 -1.04 -7.39 -3.90
C ALA A 130 0.14 -8.23 -4.46
N PRO A 131 1.07 -8.75 -3.64
CA PRO A 131 2.13 -9.63 -4.13
C PRO A 131 1.65 -10.97 -4.69
N LEU A 132 0.40 -11.37 -4.44
CA LEU A 132 -0.20 -12.55 -5.09
C LEU A 132 -0.50 -12.31 -6.59
N LEU A 133 -0.43 -11.07 -7.05
CA LEU A 133 -0.54 -10.72 -8.48
C LEU A 133 0.77 -10.93 -9.26
N GLU A 134 1.87 -11.28 -8.57
CA GLU A 134 3.17 -11.53 -9.21
C GLU A 134 3.28 -12.98 -9.71
N ASP A 135 4.25 -13.22 -10.60
CA ASP A 135 4.50 -14.56 -11.19
C ASP A 135 4.97 -15.58 -10.15
N ASP A 136 5.56 -15.12 -9.06
CA ASP A 136 6.03 -15.92 -7.94
C ASP A 136 5.36 -15.44 -6.64
N PRO A 137 4.08 -15.80 -6.43
CA PRO A 137 3.30 -15.33 -5.31
C PRO A 137 3.78 -15.94 -3.99
N PRO A 138 3.82 -15.13 -2.90
CA PRO A 138 4.08 -15.66 -1.57
C PRO A 138 2.92 -16.56 -1.11
N THR A 139 3.25 -17.65 -0.44
CA THR A 139 2.25 -18.51 0.23
C THR A 139 2.30 -18.29 1.74
N PRO A 140 1.17 -18.18 2.45
CA PRO A 140 1.16 -18.14 3.91
C PRO A 140 1.78 -19.41 4.52
N PRO A 141 2.35 -19.36 5.75
CA PRO A 141 2.49 -18.14 6.54
C PRO A 141 3.67 -17.27 6.10
N PHE A 142 3.53 -15.95 6.29
CA PHE A 142 4.60 -14.98 6.06
C PHE A 142 4.48 -13.77 7.01
N VAL A 143 5.55 -13.00 7.14
CA VAL A 143 5.51 -11.67 7.74
C VAL A 143 5.38 -10.64 6.61
N ALA A 144 4.52 -9.64 6.78
CA ALA A 144 4.40 -8.52 5.87
C ALA A 144 4.86 -7.21 6.52
N LEU A 145 5.65 -6.43 5.78
CA LEU A 145 5.94 -5.03 6.07
C LEU A 145 5.04 -4.18 5.18
N LEU A 146 4.04 -3.53 5.76
CA LEU A 146 3.19 -2.56 5.09
C LEU A 146 3.72 -1.16 5.36
N VAL A 147 4.25 -0.49 4.35
CA VAL A 147 4.85 0.84 4.48
C VAL A 147 4.36 1.77 3.38
N SER A 148 3.52 2.72 3.76
CA SER A 148 2.90 3.71 2.88
C SER A 148 3.04 5.13 3.41
N GLY A 149 2.36 6.08 2.79
CA GLY A 149 2.24 7.45 3.28
C GLY A 149 1.58 7.54 4.66
N GLY A 150 0.60 6.69 4.95
CA GLY A 150 -0.18 6.74 6.18
C GLY A 150 0.05 5.57 7.16
N HIS A 151 0.76 4.52 6.75
CA HIS A 151 0.91 3.30 7.57
C HIS A 151 2.34 2.79 7.60
N SER A 152 2.74 2.25 8.74
CA SER A 152 3.97 1.49 8.92
C SER A 152 3.70 0.35 9.89
N LEU A 153 3.35 -0.82 9.34
CA LEU A 153 2.91 -1.99 10.09
C LEU A 153 3.79 -3.20 9.79
N LEU A 154 4.03 -4.00 10.81
CA LEU A 154 4.47 -5.38 10.68
C LEU A 154 3.30 -6.29 10.99
N VAL A 155 2.96 -7.18 10.07
CA VAL A 155 1.80 -8.05 10.17
C VAL A 155 2.24 -9.50 9.96
N GLU A 156 1.85 -10.39 10.86
CA GLU A 156 1.89 -11.82 10.61
C GLU A 156 0.65 -12.23 9.84
N VAL A 157 0.86 -12.87 8.73
CA VAL A 157 -0.18 -13.47 7.90
C VAL A 157 -0.08 -14.98 8.05
N ALA A 158 -0.86 -15.52 8.99
CA ALA A 158 -0.89 -16.97 9.23
C ALA A 158 -1.64 -17.68 8.09
N ASP A 159 -2.67 -17.04 7.59
CA ASP A 159 -3.47 -17.42 6.43
C ASP A 159 -4.24 -16.19 5.94
N ILE A 160 -4.90 -16.26 4.78
CA ILE A 160 -5.71 -15.18 4.28
C ILE A 160 -6.91 -14.95 5.22
N GLY A 161 -7.09 -13.68 5.63
CA GLY A 161 -8.08 -13.32 6.65
C GLY A 161 -7.68 -13.69 8.09
N ARG A 162 -6.45 -14.14 8.32
CA ARG A 162 -5.88 -14.40 9.65
C ARG A 162 -4.63 -13.56 9.85
N TYR A 163 -4.85 -12.33 10.27
CA TYR A 163 -3.84 -11.30 10.43
C TYR A 163 -3.58 -11.01 11.90
N ARG A 164 -2.32 -10.80 12.26
CA ARG A 164 -1.91 -10.32 13.57
C ARG A 164 -0.91 -9.19 13.42
N ILE A 165 -1.23 -8.03 13.98
CA ILE A 165 -0.33 -6.88 14.00
C ILE A 165 0.79 -7.16 15.00
N LEU A 166 2.02 -7.22 14.52
CA LEU A 166 3.22 -7.45 15.33
C LEU A 166 3.82 -6.15 15.85
N GLY A 167 3.67 -5.07 15.10
CA GLY A 167 4.16 -3.74 15.43
C GLY A 167 3.54 -2.69 14.52
N ASP A 168 3.38 -1.48 15.05
CA ASP A 168 2.81 -0.32 14.38
C ASP A 168 3.67 0.91 14.63
N THR A 169 3.48 1.97 13.84
CA THR A 169 4.10 3.25 14.15
C THR A 169 3.36 3.94 15.30
N LEU A 170 4.13 4.47 16.26
CA LEU A 170 3.60 5.23 17.39
C LEU A 170 3.36 6.71 17.07
N ASP A 171 3.87 7.16 15.92
CA ASP A 171 3.80 8.56 15.49
C ASP A 171 3.70 8.64 13.95
N ASP A 172 4.64 9.28 13.27
CA ASP A 172 4.63 9.39 11.81
C ASP A 172 4.83 8.01 11.15
N ALA A 173 4.11 7.75 10.07
CA ALA A 173 4.45 6.65 9.16
C ALA A 173 5.77 6.94 8.41
N ALA A 174 6.42 5.89 7.91
CA ALA A 174 7.69 6.05 7.18
C ALA A 174 7.54 6.96 5.96
N GLY A 175 6.49 6.81 5.16
CA GLY A 175 6.23 7.67 4.01
C GLY A 175 5.93 9.11 4.40
N GLU A 176 5.16 9.32 5.46
CA GLU A 176 4.90 10.65 6.03
C GLU A 176 6.19 11.31 6.51
N ALA A 177 7.11 10.56 7.12
CA ALA A 177 8.42 11.06 7.53
C ALA A 177 9.27 11.47 6.32
N PHE A 178 9.22 10.72 5.20
CA PHE A 178 9.84 11.10 3.93
C PHE A 178 9.27 12.41 3.40
N ASP A 179 7.93 12.54 3.32
CA ASP A 179 7.26 13.72 2.77
C ASP A 179 7.50 14.97 3.61
N LYS A 180 7.40 14.87 4.94
CA LYS A 180 7.67 15.94 5.87
C LYS A 180 9.13 16.42 5.80
N THR A 181 10.07 15.46 5.67
CA THR A 181 11.50 15.77 5.54
C THR A 181 11.82 16.39 4.19
N ALA A 182 11.27 15.87 3.11
CA ALA A 182 11.41 16.44 1.77
C ALA A 182 10.90 17.90 1.72
N LYS A 183 9.72 18.16 2.29
CA LYS A 183 9.15 19.50 2.39
C LYS A 183 10.05 20.45 3.18
N LEU A 184 10.63 19.99 4.31
CA LEU A 184 11.59 20.77 5.10
C LEU A 184 12.84 21.13 4.29
N MET A 185 13.28 20.24 3.40
CA MET A 185 14.44 20.42 2.55
C MET A 185 14.12 21.17 1.24
N GLY A 186 12.89 21.65 1.05
CA GLY A 186 12.46 22.38 -0.16
C GLY A 186 12.34 21.50 -1.40
N LEU A 187 12.13 20.18 -1.23
CA LEU A 187 11.92 19.26 -2.32
C LEU A 187 10.43 19.22 -2.74
N PRO A 188 10.14 18.89 -4.01
CA PRO A 188 8.76 18.83 -4.52
C PRO A 188 7.98 17.67 -3.92
N TYR A 189 6.64 17.76 -3.98
CA TYR A 189 5.72 16.65 -3.69
C TYR A 189 5.53 15.75 -4.93
N PRO A 190 5.44 14.42 -4.79
CA PRO A 190 5.60 13.64 -3.56
C PRO A 190 7.06 13.59 -3.09
N GLY A 191 7.25 13.79 -1.78
CA GLY A 191 8.57 13.98 -1.18
C GLY A 191 9.42 12.70 -1.16
N GLY A 192 8.82 11.53 -0.93
CA GLY A 192 9.55 10.28 -0.84
C GLY A 192 10.42 9.98 -2.07
N PRO A 193 9.87 9.94 -3.29
CA PRO A 193 10.68 9.75 -4.51
C PRO A 193 11.70 10.86 -4.76
N ALA A 194 11.39 12.12 -4.42
CA ALA A 194 12.30 13.25 -4.59
C ALA A 194 13.51 13.12 -3.64
N LEU A 195 13.26 12.80 -2.37
CA LEU A 195 14.30 12.61 -1.37
C LEU A 195 15.17 11.39 -1.68
N ALA A 196 14.58 10.27 -2.10
CA ALA A 196 15.33 9.07 -2.47
C ALA A 196 16.28 9.33 -3.66
N ARG A 197 15.84 10.04 -4.69
CA ARG A 197 16.72 10.45 -5.81
C ARG A 197 17.86 11.36 -5.36
N LEU A 198 17.59 12.30 -4.44
CA LEU A 198 18.62 13.16 -3.87
C LEU A 198 19.62 12.37 -3.02
N ALA A 199 19.16 11.40 -2.25
CA ALA A 199 19.96 10.51 -1.43
C ALA A 199 20.97 9.69 -2.23
N GLU A 200 20.67 9.35 -3.49
CA GLU A 200 21.60 8.65 -4.39
C GLU A 200 22.87 9.47 -4.66
N GLN A 201 22.82 10.81 -4.59
CA GLN A 201 23.94 11.74 -4.80
C GLN A 201 24.70 12.03 -3.50
N GLY A 202 24.18 11.62 -2.36
CA GLY A 202 24.80 11.84 -1.06
C GLY A 202 25.99 10.92 -0.79
N ARG A 203 26.97 11.42 -0.05
CA ARG A 203 28.15 10.66 0.37
C ARG A 203 27.82 9.85 1.65
N PRO A 204 28.24 8.59 1.74
CA PRO A 204 27.98 7.78 2.92
C PRO A 204 28.78 8.27 4.13
N GLY A 205 28.15 8.21 5.33
CA GLY A 205 28.85 8.43 6.59
C GLY A 205 29.15 9.88 6.96
N VAL A 206 28.77 10.88 6.12
CA VAL A 206 28.94 12.32 6.41
C VAL A 206 28.03 12.75 7.56
N PHE A 207 26.77 12.30 7.55
CA PHE A 207 25.81 12.46 8.63
C PHE A 207 25.38 11.10 9.16
N ARG A 208 24.94 11.07 10.41
CA ARG A 208 24.41 9.87 11.03
C ARG A 208 23.23 10.23 11.92
N PHE A 209 22.06 9.72 11.58
CA PHE A 209 20.86 9.86 12.39
C PHE A 209 20.56 8.61 13.20
N ALA A 210 19.77 8.75 14.27
CA ALA A 210 19.36 7.64 15.09
C ALA A 210 18.54 6.63 14.27
N ARG A 211 18.56 5.35 14.72
CA ARG A 211 17.64 4.31 14.27
C ARG A 211 16.60 4.13 15.37
N PRO A 212 15.46 4.84 15.29
CA PRO A 212 14.55 4.92 16.44
C PRO A 212 14.05 3.56 16.88
N MET A 213 13.93 3.37 18.19
CA MET A 213 13.39 2.16 18.83
C MET A 213 14.12 0.84 18.49
N THR A 214 15.29 0.88 17.89
CA THR A 214 16.09 -0.34 17.62
C THR A 214 16.96 -0.75 18.78
N ASP A 215 17.16 0.12 19.76
CA ASP A 215 17.94 -0.08 21.00
C ASP A 215 17.17 -0.83 22.09
N ARG A 216 15.88 -1.09 21.87
CA ARG A 216 14.96 -1.75 22.82
C ARG A 216 14.22 -2.92 22.18
N PRO A 217 13.64 -3.84 22.98
CA PRO A 217 12.79 -4.90 22.46
C PRO A 217 11.50 -4.32 21.85
N GLY A 218 10.77 -5.17 21.10
CA GLY A 218 9.51 -4.82 20.46
C GLY A 218 9.66 -4.47 18.98
N LEU A 219 8.53 -4.40 18.30
CA LEU A 219 8.44 -4.30 16.84
C LEU A 219 7.84 -2.98 16.35
N ASP A 220 7.38 -2.11 17.26
CA ASP A 220 6.84 -0.80 16.92
C ASP A 220 7.89 0.12 16.32
N PHE A 221 7.40 1.09 15.53
CA PHE A 221 8.19 2.10 14.86
C PHE A 221 7.95 3.49 15.47
N SER A 222 8.87 4.42 15.19
CA SER A 222 8.73 5.85 15.45
C SER A 222 9.65 6.59 14.48
N PHE A 223 9.12 7.56 13.77
CA PHE A 223 9.88 8.31 12.77
C PHE A 223 9.82 9.84 12.95
N SER A 224 8.91 10.38 13.75
CA SER A 224 8.72 11.83 13.93
C SER A 224 10.00 12.56 14.40
N GLY A 225 10.80 11.91 15.25
CA GLY A 225 12.06 12.47 15.76
C GLY A 225 13.15 12.65 14.70
N LEU A 226 13.11 11.93 13.58
CA LEU A 226 14.08 12.05 12.50
C LEU A 226 14.00 13.40 11.81
N LYS A 227 12.79 13.96 11.62
CA LYS A 227 12.59 15.28 11.05
C LYS A 227 13.34 16.36 11.84
N THR A 228 13.28 16.29 13.16
CA THR A 228 14.01 17.25 14.04
C THR A 228 15.52 17.10 13.88
N GLN A 229 16.03 15.88 13.82
CA GLN A 229 17.46 15.64 13.60
C GLN A 229 17.92 16.19 12.24
N VAL A 230 17.13 16.01 11.18
CA VAL A 230 17.41 16.60 9.86
C VAL A 230 17.41 18.11 9.92
N LEU A 231 16.43 18.75 10.59
CA LEU A 231 16.36 20.20 10.73
C LEU A 231 17.62 20.75 11.40
N LEU A 232 18.03 20.17 12.52
CA LEU A 232 19.23 20.59 13.26
C LEU A 232 20.51 20.39 12.44
N ALA A 233 20.64 19.25 11.75
CA ALA A 233 21.78 19.00 10.86
C ALA A 233 21.83 20.01 9.71
N TRP A 234 20.68 20.32 9.10
CA TRP A 234 20.59 21.31 8.03
C TRP A 234 20.98 22.71 8.52
N GLN A 235 20.42 23.16 9.65
CA GLN A 235 20.71 24.47 10.23
C GLN A 235 22.17 24.65 10.66
N SER A 236 22.85 23.58 11.07
CA SER A 236 24.26 23.62 11.51
C SER A 236 25.28 23.35 10.40
N SER A 237 24.84 23.24 9.16
CA SER A 237 25.67 22.86 8.02
C SER A 237 25.83 23.98 7.00
N ALA A 238 26.63 23.77 5.95
CA ALA A 238 26.86 24.72 4.86
C ALA A 238 25.61 25.05 4.03
N GLN A 239 24.54 24.24 4.14
CA GLN A 239 23.27 24.41 3.44
C GLN A 239 23.38 24.46 1.90
N ASP A 240 24.44 23.87 1.36
CA ASP A 240 24.65 23.71 -0.08
C ASP A 240 23.97 22.42 -0.61
N GLU A 241 23.98 22.24 -1.93
CA GLU A 241 23.33 21.10 -2.57
C GLU A 241 23.96 19.75 -2.18
N GLN A 242 25.30 19.70 -2.00
CA GLN A 242 25.95 18.47 -1.59
C GLN A 242 25.59 18.08 -0.16
N THR A 243 25.55 19.06 0.74
CA THR A 243 25.10 18.84 2.13
C THR A 243 23.66 18.38 2.18
N ARG A 244 22.79 18.93 1.32
CA ARG A 244 21.40 18.48 1.17
C ARG A 244 21.33 17.02 0.77
N ALA A 245 22.13 16.59 -0.21
CA ALA A 245 22.21 15.19 -0.65
C ALA A 245 22.76 14.26 0.45
N ASP A 246 23.80 14.68 1.17
CA ASP A 246 24.41 13.93 2.27
C ASP A 246 23.41 13.70 3.43
N ILE A 247 22.63 14.73 3.77
CA ILE A 247 21.56 14.63 4.78
C ILE A 247 20.43 13.72 4.30
N ALA A 248 19.99 13.85 3.04
CA ALA A 248 18.96 13.00 2.46
C ALA A 248 19.36 11.52 2.51
N ARG A 249 20.63 11.23 2.18
CA ARG A 249 21.18 9.87 2.27
C ARG A 249 21.17 9.34 3.69
N ALA A 250 21.65 10.09 4.64
CA ALA A 250 21.69 9.66 6.05
C ALA A 250 20.27 9.44 6.62
N PHE A 251 19.31 10.26 6.22
CA PHE A 251 17.90 10.09 6.58
C PHE A 251 17.31 8.81 5.99
N GLU A 252 17.48 8.58 4.69
CA GLU A 252 17.01 7.35 4.04
C GLU A 252 17.64 6.11 4.68
N GLU A 253 18.96 6.14 4.95
CA GLU A 253 19.66 5.06 5.66
C GLU A 253 19.07 4.79 7.04
N ALA A 254 18.72 5.83 7.80
CA ALA A 254 18.13 5.67 9.13
C ALA A 254 16.77 4.98 9.09
N ILE A 255 15.90 5.34 8.14
CA ILE A 255 14.60 4.69 7.97
C ILE A 255 14.79 3.24 7.49
N VAL A 256 15.58 3.03 6.45
CA VAL A 256 15.80 1.68 5.88
C VAL A 256 16.38 0.73 6.91
N ASP A 257 17.42 1.14 7.64
CA ASP A 257 18.03 0.31 8.68
C ASP A 257 17.02 -0.04 9.78
N THR A 258 16.20 0.94 10.20
CA THR A 258 15.13 0.71 11.20
C THR A 258 14.14 -0.34 10.71
N LEU A 259 13.64 -0.21 9.48
CA LEU A 259 12.71 -1.16 8.88
C LEU A 259 13.32 -2.56 8.75
N VAL A 260 14.57 -2.68 8.26
CA VAL A 260 15.28 -3.95 8.11
C VAL A 260 15.46 -4.64 9.47
N ILE A 261 15.92 -3.90 10.50
CA ILE A 261 16.10 -4.44 11.85
C ILE A 261 14.80 -5.01 12.41
N LYS A 262 13.70 -4.27 12.25
CA LYS A 262 12.38 -4.68 12.75
C LYS A 262 11.80 -5.87 11.97
N CYS A 263 11.96 -5.91 10.65
CA CYS A 263 11.58 -7.07 9.82
C CYS A 263 12.32 -8.35 10.26
N ARG A 264 13.64 -8.27 10.46
CA ARG A 264 14.44 -9.40 10.93
C ARG A 264 13.97 -9.91 12.30
N ARG A 265 13.67 -8.98 13.23
CA ARG A 265 13.12 -9.34 14.55
C ARG A 265 11.74 -10.00 14.44
N ALA A 266 10.88 -9.51 13.54
CA ALA A 266 9.56 -10.09 13.31
C ALA A 266 9.65 -11.51 12.75
N LEU A 267 10.54 -11.75 11.78
CA LEU A 267 10.81 -13.08 11.24
C LEU A 267 11.34 -14.03 12.34
N GLN A 268 12.27 -13.57 13.18
CA GLN A 268 12.78 -14.36 14.31
C GLN A 268 11.69 -14.68 15.33
N ALA A 269 10.81 -13.72 15.64
CA ALA A 269 9.74 -13.90 16.63
C ALA A 269 8.64 -14.85 16.15
N THR A 270 8.37 -14.90 14.85
CA THR A 270 7.31 -15.74 14.24
C THR A 270 7.83 -17.06 13.70
N GLY A 271 9.13 -17.20 13.48
CA GLY A 271 9.70 -18.34 12.75
C GLY A 271 9.38 -18.36 11.25
N ALA A 272 8.80 -17.28 10.70
CA ALA A 272 8.48 -17.21 9.29
C ALA A 272 9.75 -17.08 8.44
N THR A 273 9.75 -17.72 7.28
CA THR A 273 10.86 -17.72 6.32
C THR A 273 10.57 -16.87 5.08
N ARG A 274 9.43 -16.20 5.05
CA ARG A 274 9.01 -15.31 3.95
C ARG A 274 8.69 -13.94 4.49
N LEU A 275 9.18 -12.91 3.80
CA LEU A 275 8.91 -11.51 4.09
C LEU A 275 8.27 -10.87 2.85
N VAL A 276 7.08 -10.34 3.02
CA VAL A 276 6.35 -9.59 1.99
C VAL A 276 6.50 -8.10 2.28
N ILE A 277 6.77 -7.30 1.25
CA ILE A 277 6.86 -5.85 1.38
C ILE A 277 5.75 -5.24 0.52
N ALA A 278 4.91 -4.40 1.10
CA ALA A 278 3.80 -3.75 0.42
C ALA A 278 3.68 -2.26 0.81
N GLY A 279 2.92 -1.51 0.01
CA GLY A 279 2.78 -0.07 0.17
C GLY A 279 3.83 0.74 -0.59
N GLY A 280 3.57 2.03 -0.79
CA GLY A 280 4.36 2.92 -1.67
C GLY A 280 5.84 3.04 -1.29
N VAL A 281 6.18 3.04 0.01
CA VAL A 281 7.58 3.04 0.48
C VAL A 281 8.29 1.74 0.11
N GLY A 282 7.55 0.64 -0.08
CA GLY A 282 8.08 -0.62 -0.61
C GLY A 282 8.69 -0.53 -2.02
N ALA A 283 8.44 0.57 -2.75
CA ALA A 283 9.11 0.85 -4.03
C ALA A 283 10.52 1.43 -3.86
N ASN A 284 10.94 1.83 -2.64
CA ASN A 284 12.26 2.39 -2.37
C ASN A 284 13.37 1.38 -2.69
N ARG A 285 14.28 1.77 -3.59
CA ARG A 285 15.35 0.88 -4.10
C ARG A 285 16.31 0.40 -3.00
N ARG A 286 16.69 1.31 -2.09
CA ARG A 286 17.58 0.99 -0.98
C ARG A 286 16.95 -0.01 -0.03
N LEU A 287 15.67 0.16 0.31
CA LEU A 287 14.94 -0.78 1.15
C LEU A 287 14.88 -2.17 0.52
N ARG A 288 14.53 -2.25 -0.77
CA ARG A 288 14.50 -3.53 -1.51
C ARG A 288 15.86 -4.22 -1.50
N ALA A 289 16.93 -3.50 -1.83
CA ALA A 289 18.28 -4.04 -1.84
C ALA A 289 18.70 -4.53 -0.43
N ALA A 290 18.48 -3.72 0.60
CA ALA A 290 18.86 -4.06 1.98
C ALA A 290 18.10 -5.30 2.51
N LEU A 291 16.80 -5.43 2.19
CA LEU A 291 16.01 -6.61 2.58
C LEU A 291 16.39 -7.85 1.77
N ALA A 292 16.66 -7.72 0.48
CA ALA A 292 17.15 -8.83 -0.35
C ALA A 292 18.51 -9.34 0.15
N ASP A 293 19.44 -8.44 0.46
CA ASP A 293 20.74 -8.77 1.03
C ASP A 293 20.63 -9.45 2.41
N ALA A 294 19.71 -8.97 3.25
CA ALA A 294 19.43 -9.60 4.55
C ALA A 294 18.85 -11.00 4.36
N GLY A 295 17.90 -11.18 3.42
CA GLY A 295 17.32 -12.47 3.08
C GLY A 295 18.36 -13.47 2.59
N ALA A 296 19.27 -13.04 1.72
CA ALA A 296 20.36 -13.88 1.21
C ALA A 296 21.32 -14.34 2.33
N ARG A 297 21.58 -13.47 3.32
CA ARG A 297 22.48 -13.80 4.45
C ARG A 297 21.82 -14.66 5.51
N GLU A 298 20.53 -14.49 5.75
CA GLU A 298 19.81 -15.07 6.90
C GLU A 298 18.85 -16.19 6.51
N GLY A 299 18.70 -16.47 5.21
CA GLY A 299 17.93 -17.61 4.72
C GLY A 299 16.43 -17.38 4.63
N PHE A 300 15.95 -16.12 4.59
CA PHE A 300 14.55 -15.84 4.33
C PHE A 300 14.34 -15.29 2.91
N ARG A 301 13.16 -15.54 2.34
CA ARG A 301 12.78 -15.07 1.02
C ARG A 301 11.99 -13.75 1.10
N THR A 302 12.36 -12.79 0.24
CA THR A 302 11.63 -11.51 0.13
C THR A 302 10.75 -11.49 -1.10
N HIS A 303 9.51 -11.01 -0.96
CA HIS A 303 8.55 -10.83 -2.04
C HIS A 303 8.17 -9.36 -2.13
N PHE A 304 8.32 -8.79 -3.32
CA PHE A 304 8.00 -7.40 -3.62
C PHE A 304 7.00 -7.35 -4.76
N PRO A 305 5.91 -6.60 -4.65
CA PRO A 305 5.07 -6.34 -5.81
C PRO A 305 5.84 -5.47 -6.81
N ARG A 306 5.47 -5.58 -8.10
CA ARG A 306 5.96 -4.65 -9.12
C ARG A 306 5.53 -3.22 -8.79
N PRO A 307 6.25 -2.18 -9.29
CA PRO A 307 5.95 -0.79 -8.92
C PRO A 307 4.48 -0.39 -9.10
N ALA A 308 3.80 -0.91 -10.13
CA ALA A 308 2.39 -0.64 -10.41
C ALA A 308 1.43 -1.13 -9.30
N PHE A 309 1.85 -2.06 -8.45
CA PHE A 309 1.05 -2.62 -7.36
C PHE A 309 1.55 -2.21 -5.97
N CYS A 310 2.59 -1.36 -5.89
CA CYS A 310 3.09 -0.86 -4.61
C CYS A 310 2.20 0.23 -4.02
N THR A 311 1.70 1.15 -4.86
CA THR A 311 0.80 2.23 -4.45
C THR A 311 -0.64 1.77 -4.50
N ASP A 312 -1.56 2.62 -4.02
CA ASP A 312 -3.00 2.38 -4.06
C ASP A 312 -3.45 2.09 -5.49
N ASN A 313 -4.20 0.99 -5.67
CA ASN A 313 -4.57 0.54 -7.00
C ASN A 313 -5.82 -0.35 -7.00
N GLY A 314 -6.54 -0.40 -8.14
CA GLY A 314 -7.74 -1.21 -8.28
C GLY A 314 -7.48 -2.73 -8.32
N ALA A 315 -6.29 -3.17 -8.74
CA ALA A 315 -6.00 -4.60 -8.88
C ALA A 315 -5.94 -5.33 -7.55
N MET A 316 -5.36 -4.71 -6.50
CA MET A 316 -5.33 -5.26 -5.14
C MET A 316 -6.74 -5.43 -4.56
N ILE A 317 -7.64 -4.48 -4.87
CA ILE A 317 -9.03 -4.53 -4.42
C ILE A 317 -9.85 -5.55 -5.22
N ALA A 318 -9.62 -5.62 -6.54
CA ALA A 318 -10.22 -6.65 -7.37
C ALA A 318 -9.83 -8.07 -6.91
N LEU A 319 -8.56 -8.27 -6.56
CA LEU A 319 -8.04 -9.55 -6.08
C LEU A 319 -8.68 -9.95 -4.75
N ALA A 320 -8.58 -9.10 -3.72
CA ALA A 320 -9.14 -9.39 -2.41
C ALA A 320 -10.66 -9.61 -2.49
N GLY A 321 -11.36 -8.77 -3.26
CA GLY A 321 -12.80 -8.91 -3.47
C GLY A 321 -13.19 -10.17 -4.23
N ALA A 322 -12.47 -10.52 -5.30
CA ALA A 322 -12.74 -11.72 -6.08
C ALA A 322 -12.56 -12.99 -5.25
N MET A 323 -11.51 -13.04 -4.42
CA MET A 323 -11.26 -14.14 -3.49
C MET A 323 -12.40 -14.30 -2.49
N ARG A 324 -12.81 -13.20 -1.83
CA ARG A 324 -13.88 -13.21 -0.83
C ARG A 324 -15.24 -13.57 -1.45
N LEU A 325 -15.56 -13.03 -2.64
CA LEU A 325 -16.76 -13.39 -3.39
C LEU A 325 -16.78 -14.86 -3.81
N ALA A 326 -15.63 -15.42 -4.21
CA ALA A 326 -15.52 -16.85 -4.56
C ALA A 326 -15.81 -17.77 -3.38
N HIS A 327 -15.60 -17.31 -2.14
CA HIS A 327 -15.96 -18.01 -0.91
C HIS A 327 -17.36 -17.65 -0.38
N GLY A 328 -18.17 -16.97 -1.21
CA GLY A 328 -19.58 -16.67 -0.87
C GLY A 328 -19.75 -15.47 0.06
N GLN A 329 -18.69 -14.72 0.36
CA GLN A 329 -18.81 -13.50 1.16
C GLN A 329 -19.35 -12.36 0.29
N HIS A 330 -20.36 -11.69 0.74
CA HIS A 330 -20.90 -10.47 0.13
C HIS A 330 -21.57 -9.61 1.21
N GLN A 331 -21.68 -8.33 0.95
CA GLN A 331 -22.36 -7.41 1.86
C GLN A 331 -23.83 -7.24 1.46
N GLY A 332 -24.68 -6.99 2.48
CA GLY A 332 -26.08 -6.60 2.28
C GLY A 332 -26.22 -5.27 1.49
N GLU A 333 -27.43 -4.72 1.36
CA GLU A 333 -27.71 -3.57 0.48
C GLU A 333 -27.15 -2.22 0.98
N ALA A 334 -26.85 -2.10 2.28
CA ALA A 334 -26.38 -0.85 2.88
C ALA A 334 -24.98 -0.45 2.36
N VAL A 335 -24.78 0.84 2.08
CA VAL A 335 -23.46 1.43 1.85
C VAL A 335 -22.82 1.70 3.20
N ALA A 336 -21.75 1.00 3.51
CA ALA A 336 -20.98 1.21 4.72
C ALA A 336 -19.51 1.46 4.37
N VAL A 337 -18.90 2.46 5.01
CA VAL A 337 -17.47 2.75 4.93
C VAL A 337 -16.90 2.96 6.33
N PHE A 338 -15.65 2.59 6.51
CA PHE A 338 -14.97 2.58 7.79
C PHE A 338 -13.67 3.39 7.68
N PRO A 339 -13.68 4.70 7.97
CA PRO A 339 -12.47 5.55 7.90
C PRO A 339 -11.33 5.02 8.78
N ARG A 340 -11.70 4.32 9.85
CA ARG A 340 -10.81 3.51 10.69
C ARG A 340 -11.37 2.11 10.74
N TRP A 341 -10.56 1.14 10.40
CA TRP A 341 -10.95 -0.26 10.40
C TRP A 341 -9.76 -1.09 10.87
N ASP A 342 -9.96 -1.90 11.87
CA ASP A 342 -8.92 -2.77 12.42
C ASP A 342 -8.80 -4.02 11.55
N LEU A 343 -7.58 -4.26 11.05
CA LEU A 343 -7.24 -5.38 10.17
C LEU A 343 -7.46 -6.74 10.85
N GLU A 344 -7.24 -6.82 12.17
CA GLU A 344 -7.38 -8.06 12.94
C GLU A 344 -8.84 -8.50 13.11
N THR A 345 -9.81 -7.60 12.80
CA THR A 345 -11.24 -7.93 12.86
C THR A 345 -11.77 -8.61 11.60
N LEU A 346 -10.94 -8.74 10.56
CA LEU A 346 -11.37 -9.39 9.32
C LEU A 346 -11.56 -10.89 9.52
N PRO A 347 -12.72 -11.44 9.11
CA PRO A 347 -12.90 -12.90 9.10
C PRO A 347 -12.11 -13.52 7.95
N PRO A 348 -11.72 -14.79 8.04
CA PRO A 348 -11.25 -15.56 6.90
C PRO A 348 -12.29 -15.57 5.77
N PRO A 349 -11.86 -15.65 4.52
CA PRO A 349 -12.76 -15.76 3.38
C PRO A 349 -13.48 -17.10 3.33
#